data_3c25f170ede9d065fb5e84ed8eaa8cfc
#
_entry.id   3c25f170ede9d065fb5e84ed8eaa8cfc
#
_cell.length_a   1.000
_cell.length_b   1.000
_cell.length_c   1.000
_cell.angle_alpha   90.00
_cell.angle_beta   90.00
_cell.angle_gamma   90.00
#
_symmetry.space_group_name_H-M   'P 1'
#
loop_
_entity.id
_entity.type
_entity.pdbx_description
1 polymer ?
#
loop_
_entity_poly.entity_id
_entity_poly.type
_entity_poly.pdbx_seq_one_letter_code
_entity_poly.pdbx_strand_id
1 'polypeptide(L)'
;MSRPLYLRTNEQEEAVRSLEWAETQAQLIANEPYHWKWVFIALHNAAQGFMVLALWNGNGLLTLRPKIATKWLTAYENGGPFPTEKLDEFLNLYAKVKDAGNFHTKGSGPFNGKHSHDLSLDKLNSIRNEFIHFTPKGWSLELAGLPGICLDVLELMQWLGQESTAILWYKPAHRVRAKRAIRRLMRTLQQLAKRCDA
;
A
#
# COMPACT_ATOMS: atom_id res chain seq x y z
N MET A 1 2.82 29.22 -29.30
CA MET A 1 3.37 27.95 -28.80
C MET A 1 2.56 27.53 -27.59
N SER A 2 1.89 26.37 -27.63
CA SER A 2 1.18 25.82 -26.45
C SER A 2 2.19 25.41 -25.38
N ARG A 3 1.93 25.78 -24.11
CA ARG A 3 2.76 25.31 -22.99
C ARG A 3 2.61 23.78 -22.87
N PRO A 4 3.71 23.03 -22.73
CA PRO A 4 3.61 21.58 -22.55
C PRO A 4 2.84 21.26 -21.25
N LEU A 5 1.95 20.27 -21.33
CA LEU A 5 1.21 19.76 -20.18
C LEU A 5 2.05 18.70 -19.46
N TYR A 6 2.18 18.84 -18.15
CA TYR A 6 2.91 17.88 -17.31
C TYR A 6 1.98 17.28 -16.25
N LEU A 7 1.98 15.97 -16.13
CA LEU A 7 1.46 15.31 -14.92
C LEU A 7 2.52 15.46 -13.81
N ARG A 8 2.17 16.16 -12.73
CA ARG A 8 3.01 16.27 -11.54
C ARG A 8 2.45 15.41 -10.44
N THR A 9 3.28 14.55 -9.89
CA THR A 9 2.92 13.65 -8.81
C THR A 9 4.04 13.56 -7.77
N ASN A 10 3.77 12.95 -6.63
CA ASN A 10 4.70 12.56 -5.59
C ASN A 10 4.17 11.31 -4.88
N GLU A 11 4.98 10.73 -4.00
CA GLU A 11 4.68 9.49 -3.27
C GLU A 11 3.37 9.54 -2.48
N GLN A 12 3.01 10.70 -1.90
CA GLN A 12 1.75 10.86 -1.15
C GLN A 12 0.55 10.93 -2.08
N GLU A 13 0.66 11.69 -3.17
CA GLU A 13 -0.42 11.78 -4.17
C GLU A 13 -0.64 10.41 -4.83
N GLU A 14 0.42 9.67 -5.17
CA GLU A 14 0.32 8.33 -5.75
C GLU A 14 -0.37 7.34 -4.81
N ALA A 15 0.03 7.30 -3.53
CA ALA A 15 -0.59 6.43 -2.54
C ALA A 15 -2.09 6.73 -2.35
N VAL A 16 -2.43 8.03 -2.23
CA VAL A 16 -3.83 8.46 -2.04
C VAL A 16 -4.67 8.23 -3.30
N ARG A 17 -4.14 8.52 -4.49
CA ARG A 17 -4.84 8.29 -5.77
C ARG A 17 -5.09 6.80 -6.02
N SER A 18 -4.12 5.95 -5.73
CA SER A 18 -4.31 4.50 -5.84
C SER A 18 -5.43 4.01 -4.92
N LEU A 19 -5.49 4.52 -3.69
CA LEU A 19 -6.56 4.19 -2.75
C LEU A 19 -7.94 4.70 -3.22
N GLU A 20 -8.04 5.93 -3.72
CA GLU A 20 -9.27 6.49 -4.29
C GLU A 20 -9.71 5.70 -5.53
N TRP A 21 -8.76 5.20 -6.32
CA TRP A 21 -9.06 4.35 -7.46
C TRP A 21 -9.60 2.98 -7.02
N ALA A 22 -9.00 2.36 -5.99
CA ALA A 22 -9.53 1.13 -5.42
C ALA A 22 -10.99 1.31 -4.91
N GLU A 23 -11.28 2.43 -4.24
CA GLU A 23 -12.64 2.79 -3.80
C GLU A 23 -13.62 2.87 -4.97
N THR A 24 -13.22 3.57 -6.05
CA THR A 24 -14.04 3.71 -7.26
C THR A 24 -14.32 2.34 -7.90
N GLN A 25 -13.30 1.50 -8.04
CA GLN A 25 -13.45 0.18 -8.65
C GLN A 25 -14.31 -0.76 -7.81
N ALA A 26 -14.21 -0.69 -6.49
CA ALA A 26 -15.01 -1.51 -5.58
C ALA A 26 -16.53 -1.25 -5.72
N GLN A 27 -16.94 -0.03 -6.03
CA GLN A 27 -18.34 0.32 -6.26
C GLN A 27 -18.93 -0.35 -7.51
N LEU A 28 -18.11 -0.75 -8.46
CA LEU A 28 -18.51 -1.34 -9.72
C LEU A 28 -18.57 -2.88 -9.68
N ILE A 29 -18.06 -3.52 -8.64
CA ILE A 29 -17.98 -4.99 -8.51
C ILE A 29 -19.37 -5.64 -8.60
N ALA A 30 -20.40 -5.00 -8.03
CA ALA A 30 -21.76 -5.53 -8.04
C ALA A 30 -22.34 -5.66 -9.46
N ASN A 31 -21.85 -4.85 -10.40
CA ASN A 31 -22.29 -4.86 -11.79
C ASN A 31 -21.40 -5.77 -12.65
N GLU A 32 -20.10 -5.80 -12.37
CA GLU A 32 -19.11 -6.54 -13.12
C GLU A 32 -18.00 -7.04 -12.18
N PRO A 33 -17.95 -8.35 -11.85
CA PRO A 33 -16.95 -8.90 -10.93
C PRO A 33 -15.51 -8.72 -11.38
N TYR A 34 -15.26 -8.47 -12.67
CA TYR A 34 -13.90 -8.25 -13.18
C TYR A 34 -13.23 -7.00 -12.57
N HIS A 35 -13.98 -6.09 -11.96
CA HIS A 35 -13.46 -4.95 -11.22
C HIS A 35 -12.61 -5.35 -10.00
N TRP A 36 -12.72 -6.58 -9.49
CA TRP A 36 -11.81 -7.11 -8.47
C TRP A 36 -10.33 -7.01 -8.88
N LYS A 37 -10.02 -7.26 -10.16
CA LYS A 37 -8.66 -7.07 -10.68
C LYS A 37 -8.12 -5.69 -10.34
N TRP A 38 -8.89 -4.66 -10.63
CA TRP A 38 -8.46 -3.27 -10.44
C TRP A 38 -8.42 -2.87 -8.97
N VAL A 39 -9.33 -3.40 -8.15
CA VAL A 39 -9.28 -3.21 -6.68
C VAL A 39 -7.99 -3.79 -6.13
N PHE A 40 -7.61 -5.03 -6.47
CA PHE A 40 -6.38 -5.65 -5.97
C PHE A 40 -5.13 -4.91 -6.42
N ILE A 41 -5.03 -4.51 -7.68
CA ILE A 41 -3.89 -3.76 -8.22
C ILE A 41 -3.75 -2.41 -7.50
N ALA A 42 -4.85 -1.67 -7.41
CA ALA A 42 -4.85 -0.33 -6.82
C ALA A 42 -4.62 -0.37 -5.30
N LEU A 43 -5.24 -1.33 -4.61
CA LEU A 43 -5.07 -1.50 -3.16
C LEU A 43 -3.65 -1.93 -2.79
N HIS A 44 -3.02 -2.81 -3.59
CA HIS A 44 -1.62 -3.17 -3.42
C HIS A 44 -0.70 -1.95 -3.57
N ASN A 45 -0.88 -1.15 -4.64
CA ASN A 45 -0.10 0.08 -4.83
C ASN A 45 -0.30 1.07 -3.69
N ALA A 46 -1.53 1.26 -3.23
CA ALA A 46 -1.84 2.13 -2.11
C ALA A 46 -1.16 1.64 -0.81
N ALA A 47 -1.31 0.36 -0.48
CA ALA A 47 -0.70 -0.23 0.72
C ALA A 47 0.83 -0.12 0.69
N GLN A 48 1.47 -0.41 -0.46
CA GLN A 48 2.90 -0.20 -0.65
C GLN A 48 3.30 1.26 -0.41
N GLY A 49 2.55 2.20 -0.98
CA GLY A 49 2.78 3.63 -0.77
C GLY A 49 2.68 4.04 0.70
N PHE A 50 1.67 3.56 1.43
CA PHE A 50 1.53 3.84 2.87
C PHE A 50 2.68 3.26 3.70
N MET A 51 3.14 2.04 3.39
CA MET A 51 4.30 1.44 4.06
C MET A 51 5.58 2.23 3.77
N VAL A 52 5.80 2.64 2.52
CA VAL A 52 6.94 3.49 2.13
C VAL A 52 6.91 4.81 2.88
N LEU A 53 5.77 5.50 2.91
CA LEU A 53 5.62 6.78 3.63
C LEU A 53 5.90 6.64 5.13
N ALA A 54 5.46 5.55 5.75
CA ALA A 54 5.69 5.29 7.16
C ALA A 54 7.16 4.97 7.48
N LEU A 55 7.88 4.33 6.57
CA LEU A 55 9.29 3.94 6.72
C LEU A 55 10.26 5.02 6.22
N TRP A 56 9.78 6.13 5.67
CA TRP A 56 10.64 7.14 5.05
C TRP A 56 11.63 7.79 6.04
N ASN A 57 11.32 7.95 7.30
CA ASN A 57 12.20 8.39 8.41
C ASN A 57 13.32 9.39 8.03
N GLY A 58 13.04 10.35 7.17
CA GLY A 58 13.95 11.41 6.75
C GLY A 58 14.93 11.03 5.63
N ASN A 59 15.61 9.88 5.68
CA ASN A 59 16.59 9.48 4.69
C ASN A 59 16.14 8.37 3.72
N GLY A 60 14.97 7.80 3.95
CA GLY A 60 14.38 6.77 3.08
C GLY A 60 15.09 5.41 3.08
N LEU A 61 16.16 5.20 3.82
CA LEU A 61 16.97 3.96 3.74
C LEU A 61 16.18 2.71 4.13
N LEU A 62 15.21 2.83 5.05
CA LEU A 62 14.34 1.72 5.44
C LEU A 62 13.42 1.26 4.30
N THR A 63 13.17 2.10 3.30
CA THR A 63 12.34 1.72 2.14
C THR A 63 13.12 0.91 1.11
N LEU A 64 14.46 0.92 1.18
CA LEU A 64 15.32 0.28 0.20
C LEU A 64 15.57 -1.20 0.55
N ARG A 65 15.96 -1.97 -0.49
CA ARG A 65 16.51 -3.32 -0.27
C ARG A 65 17.73 -3.24 0.62
N PRO A 66 17.90 -4.15 1.61
CA PRO A 66 18.99 -4.06 2.61
C PRO A 66 20.39 -3.87 2.00
N LYS A 67 20.70 -4.63 0.94
CA LYS A 67 21.98 -4.52 0.22
C LYS A 67 22.20 -3.12 -0.41
N ILE A 68 21.13 -2.46 -0.84
CA ILE A 68 21.21 -1.11 -1.41
C ILE A 68 21.37 -0.07 -0.30
N ALA A 69 20.62 -0.21 0.79
CA ALA A 69 20.78 0.66 1.96
C ALA A 69 22.22 0.61 2.54
N THR A 70 22.80 -0.60 2.66
CA THR A 70 24.22 -0.76 3.08
C THR A 70 25.18 -0.06 2.12
N LYS A 71 25.04 -0.26 0.81
CA LYS A 71 25.87 0.42 -0.20
C LYS A 71 25.73 1.94 -0.14
N TRP A 72 24.52 2.43 0.12
CA TRP A 72 24.26 3.86 0.26
C TRP A 72 25.01 4.44 1.46
N LEU A 73 24.96 3.79 2.63
CA LEU A 73 25.69 4.19 3.83
C LEU A 73 27.21 4.16 3.60
N THR A 74 27.72 3.09 3.00
CA THR A 74 29.15 2.99 2.66
C THR A 74 29.60 4.14 1.72
N ALA A 75 28.78 4.48 0.71
CA ALA A 75 29.08 5.59 -0.19
C ALA A 75 29.05 6.94 0.55
N TYR A 76 28.12 7.13 1.46
CA TYR A 76 28.02 8.32 2.30
C TYR A 76 29.26 8.49 3.19
N GLU A 77 29.68 7.43 3.87
CA GLU A 77 30.86 7.44 4.78
C GLU A 77 32.18 7.68 4.03
N ASN A 78 32.31 7.12 2.83
CA ASN A 78 33.57 7.18 2.07
C ASN A 78 33.61 8.28 0.99
N GLY A 79 32.54 9.10 0.86
CA GLY A 79 32.45 10.14 -0.16
C GLY A 79 32.36 9.60 -1.60
N GLY A 80 31.87 8.36 -1.77
CA GLY A 80 31.71 7.69 -3.06
C GLY A 80 30.39 7.99 -3.79
N PRO A 81 30.23 7.51 -5.04
CA PRO A 81 28.98 7.66 -5.77
C PRO A 81 27.86 6.84 -5.12
N PHE A 82 26.68 7.44 -4.96
CA PHE A 82 25.52 6.76 -4.41
C PHE A 82 24.98 5.69 -5.39
N PRO A 83 24.56 4.53 -4.88
CA PRO A 83 23.95 3.50 -5.72
C PRO A 83 22.57 3.95 -6.20
N THR A 84 22.14 3.41 -7.36
CA THR A 84 20.73 3.55 -7.80
C THR A 84 19.81 2.96 -6.75
N GLU A 85 18.88 3.77 -6.26
CA GLU A 85 17.89 3.34 -5.27
C GLU A 85 16.98 2.26 -5.86
N LYS A 86 16.73 1.22 -5.06
CA LYS A 86 15.79 0.14 -5.39
C LYS A 86 14.90 -0.11 -4.18
N LEU A 87 13.63 0.16 -4.36
CA LEU A 87 12.61 -0.10 -3.36
C LEU A 87 12.63 -1.58 -2.96
N ASP A 88 12.38 -1.85 -1.68
CA ASP A 88 12.24 -3.22 -1.19
C ASP A 88 10.94 -3.87 -1.66
N GLU A 89 10.86 -5.17 -1.55
CA GLU A 89 9.68 -5.93 -1.98
C GLU A 89 8.52 -5.70 -1.02
N PHE A 90 7.30 -5.82 -1.53
CA PHE A 90 6.06 -5.52 -0.80
C PHE A 90 5.99 -6.19 0.59
N LEU A 91 6.26 -7.49 0.66
CA LEU A 91 6.21 -8.24 1.92
C LEU A 91 7.37 -7.90 2.86
N ASN A 92 8.53 -7.49 2.34
CA ASN A 92 9.62 -6.98 3.15
C ASN A 92 9.29 -5.62 3.77
N LEU A 93 8.63 -4.72 3.01
CA LEU A 93 8.11 -3.47 3.56
C LEU A 93 7.08 -3.74 4.67
N TYR A 94 6.19 -4.72 4.46
CA TYR A 94 5.24 -5.15 5.49
C TYR A 94 5.93 -5.68 6.75
N ALA A 95 6.95 -6.51 6.61
CA ALA A 95 7.74 -6.98 7.75
C ALA A 95 8.41 -5.82 8.51
N LYS A 96 8.92 -4.82 7.77
CA LYS A 96 9.54 -3.64 8.39
C LYS A 96 8.56 -2.75 9.15
N VAL A 97 7.31 -2.60 8.70
CA VAL A 97 6.31 -1.81 9.46
C VAL A 97 5.80 -2.54 10.71
N LYS A 98 6.07 -3.84 10.85
CA LYS A 98 5.81 -4.63 12.05
C LYS A 98 6.96 -4.62 13.05
N ASP A 99 8.14 -4.18 12.65
CA ASP A 99 9.34 -4.16 13.50
C ASP A 99 9.42 -2.85 14.29
N ALA A 100 9.34 -2.94 15.61
CA ALA A 100 9.42 -1.80 16.53
C ALA A 100 10.73 -1.02 16.39
N GLY A 101 11.83 -1.70 16.02
CA GLY A 101 13.13 -1.08 15.80
C GLY A 101 13.17 -0.06 14.64
N ASN A 102 12.14 -0.01 13.80
CA ASN A 102 12.06 0.91 12.67
C ASN A 102 11.28 2.21 13.01
N PHE A 103 10.77 2.37 14.24
CA PHE A 103 9.95 3.51 14.64
C PHE A 103 10.61 4.26 15.81
N HIS A 104 11.19 5.42 15.53
CA HIS A 104 11.94 6.22 16.50
C HIS A 104 11.28 7.56 16.83
N THR A 105 10.23 7.94 16.09
CA THR A 105 9.51 9.19 16.33
C THR A 105 8.53 9.03 17.51
N LYS A 106 8.47 10.00 18.40
CA LYS A 106 7.53 9.97 19.55
C LYS A 106 6.10 9.78 19.06
N GLY A 107 5.45 8.73 19.55
CA GLY A 107 4.07 8.39 19.20
C GLY A 107 3.95 7.52 17.94
N SER A 108 5.04 7.26 17.21
CA SER A 108 5.05 6.23 16.17
C SER A 108 5.29 4.84 16.80
N GLY A 109 4.82 3.81 16.14
CA GLY A 109 5.00 2.43 16.60
C GLY A 109 4.73 1.42 15.50
N PRO A 110 5.07 0.15 15.74
CA PRO A 110 4.86 -0.92 14.78
C PRO A 110 3.37 -1.21 14.59
N PHE A 111 3.04 -1.78 13.44
CA PHE A 111 1.71 -2.34 13.23
C PHE A 111 1.59 -3.70 13.94
N ASN A 112 0.80 -3.75 14.99
CA ASN A 112 0.50 -4.97 15.75
C ASN A 112 -0.71 -5.69 15.14
N GLY A 113 -0.53 -6.21 13.91
CA GLY A 113 -1.56 -6.95 13.20
C GLY A 113 -1.81 -8.34 13.78
N LYS A 114 -3.02 -8.87 13.53
CA LYS A 114 -3.39 -10.26 13.80
C LYS A 114 -2.77 -11.18 12.74
N HIS A 115 -2.78 -12.49 12.97
CA HIS A 115 -2.34 -13.48 11.97
C HIS A 115 -3.14 -13.37 10.65
N SER A 116 -4.42 -12.98 10.69
CA SER A 116 -5.22 -12.74 9.48
C SER A 116 -4.61 -11.67 8.57
N HIS A 117 -4.02 -10.62 9.13
CA HIS A 117 -3.34 -9.59 8.33
C HIS A 117 -2.16 -10.16 7.55
N ASP A 118 -1.35 -11.04 8.16
CA ASP A 118 -0.21 -11.68 7.48
C ASP A 118 -0.67 -12.49 6.27
N LEU A 119 -1.72 -13.29 6.45
CA LEU A 119 -2.33 -14.06 5.37
C LEU A 119 -2.94 -13.17 4.29
N SER A 120 -3.61 -12.10 4.68
CA SER A 120 -4.27 -11.17 3.76
C SER A 120 -3.28 -10.38 2.93
N LEU A 121 -2.16 -9.90 3.51
CA LEU A 121 -1.11 -9.18 2.79
C LEU A 121 -0.39 -10.09 1.79
N ASP A 122 -0.08 -11.33 2.19
CA ASP A 122 0.50 -12.34 1.30
C ASP A 122 -0.46 -12.65 0.14
N LYS A 123 -1.76 -12.86 0.43
CA LYS A 123 -2.77 -13.15 -0.58
C LYS A 123 -3.00 -12.00 -1.54
N LEU A 124 -3.04 -10.73 -1.02
CA LEU A 124 -3.11 -9.53 -1.85
C LEU A 124 -1.94 -9.48 -2.84
N ASN A 125 -0.71 -9.69 -2.34
CA ASN A 125 0.50 -9.68 -3.17
C ASN A 125 0.47 -10.78 -4.24
N SER A 126 0.07 -11.99 -3.87
CA SER A 126 -0.05 -13.13 -4.79
C SER A 126 -1.09 -12.89 -5.89
N ILE A 127 -2.32 -12.49 -5.54
CA ILE A 127 -3.40 -12.23 -6.51
C ILE A 127 -3.03 -11.07 -7.44
N ARG A 128 -2.45 -10.00 -6.90
CA ARG A 128 -1.96 -8.87 -7.72
C ARG A 128 -0.91 -9.34 -8.73
N ASN A 129 0.02 -10.20 -8.33
CA ASN A 129 1.05 -10.70 -9.22
C ASN A 129 0.47 -11.58 -10.33
N GLU A 130 -0.53 -12.42 -10.04
CA GLU A 130 -1.25 -13.18 -11.07
C GLU A 130 -1.93 -12.25 -12.09
N PHE A 131 -2.49 -11.13 -11.67
CA PHE A 131 -3.12 -10.17 -12.57
C PHE A 131 -2.14 -9.37 -13.44
N ILE A 132 -0.92 -9.12 -12.97
CA ILE A 132 0.07 -8.28 -13.67
C ILE A 132 1.06 -9.12 -14.47
N HIS A 133 1.56 -10.21 -13.88
CA HIS A 133 2.53 -11.12 -14.51
C HIS A 133 1.84 -12.34 -15.12
N PHE A 134 0.76 -12.11 -15.79
CA PHE A 134 -0.10 -13.07 -16.40
C PHE A 134 0.65 -13.94 -17.42
N THR A 135 0.68 -15.25 -17.16
CA THR A 135 1.09 -16.26 -18.15
C THR A 135 -0.14 -16.75 -18.91
N PRO A 136 -0.03 -17.13 -20.19
CA PRO A 136 -1.17 -17.65 -20.96
C PRO A 136 -1.78 -18.90 -20.32
N LYS A 137 -2.74 -18.73 -19.42
CA LYS A 137 -3.50 -19.79 -18.73
C LYS A 137 -4.88 -19.30 -18.37
N GLY A 138 -5.87 -20.18 -18.40
CA GLY A 138 -7.14 -19.93 -17.70
C GLY A 138 -6.92 -20.10 -16.21
N TRP A 139 -7.57 -19.25 -15.40
CA TRP A 139 -7.63 -19.39 -13.94
C TRP A 139 -8.95 -18.85 -13.39
N SER A 140 -9.34 -19.33 -12.24
CA SER A 140 -10.53 -18.88 -11.55
C SER A 140 -10.15 -18.34 -10.19
N LEU A 141 -10.80 -17.26 -9.78
CA LEU A 141 -10.63 -16.63 -8.48
C LEU A 141 -11.94 -16.77 -7.71
N GLU A 142 -11.87 -17.40 -6.53
CA GLU A 142 -13.01 -17.46 -5.61
C GLU A 142 -13.23 -16.08 -5.00
N LEU A 143 -14.46 -15.57 -5.07
CA LEU A 143 -14.79 -14.20 -4.68
C LEU A 143 -15.12 -14.04 -3.19
N ALA A 144 -15.60 -15.11 -2.54
CA ALA A 144 -16.15 -15.05 -1.18
C ALA A 144 -15.18 -14.43 -0.15
N GLY A 145 -13.92 -14.81 -0.15
CA GLY A 145 -12.91 -14.29 0.80
C GLY A 145 -12.31 -12.93 0.45
N LEU A 146 -12.53 -12.40 -0.76
CA LEU A 146 -11.83 -11.20 -1.24
C LEU A 146 -12.13 -9.93 -0.42
N PRO A 147 -13.39 -9.67 0.00
CA PRO A 147 -13.68 -8.52 0.85
C PRO A 147 -12.88 -8.54 2.16
N GLY A 148 -12.76 -9.70 2.81
CA GLY A 148 -12.01 -9.87 4.05
C GLY A 148 -10.54 -9.53 3.91
N ILE A 149 -9.89 -10.03 2.84
CA ILE A 149 -8.50 -9.70 2.50
C ILE A 149 -8.32 -8.18 2.37
N CYS A 150 -9.20 -7.52 1.63
CA CYS A 150 -9.12 -6.08 1.43
C CYS A 150 -9.36 -5.29 2.74
N LEU A 151 -10.23 -5.77 3.62
CA LEU A 151 -10.51 -5.12 4.92
C LEU A 151 -9.28 -5.17 5.83
N ASP A 152 -8.60 -6.31 5.94
CA ASP A 152 -7.35 -6.44 6.71
C ASP A 152 -6.26 -5.47 6.18
N VAL A 153 -6.12 -5.35 4.87
CA VAL A 153 -5.17 -4.39 4.24
C VAL A 153 -5.54 -2.94 4.58
N LEU A 154 -6.83 -2.61 4.60
CA LEU A 154 -7.30 -1.28 4.95
C LEU A 154 -7.11 -0.97 6.45
N GLU A 155 -7.15 -1.96 7.34
CA GLU A 155 -6.80 -1.79 8.75
C GLU A 155 -5.32 -1.39 8.90
N LEU A 156 -4.39 -2.04 8.19
CA LEU A 156 -2.99 -1.62 8.13
C LEU A 156 -2.86 -0.17 7.65
N MET A 157 -3.52 0.17 6.55
CA MET A 157 -3.43 1.53 5.98
C MET A 157 -4.04 2.58 6.91
N GLN A 158 -5.13 2.25 7.60
CA GLN A 158 -5.75 3.12 8.59
C GLN A 158 -4.78 3.36 9.76
N TRP A 159 -4.16 2.28 10.29
CA TRP A 159 -3.15 2.40 11.33
C TRP A 159 -2.01 3.32 10.89
N LEU A 160 -1.36 3.03 9.77
CA LEU A 160 -0.22 3.82 9.27
C LEU A 160 -0.58 5.27 9.01
N GLY A 161 -1.73 5.53 8.38
CA GLY A 161 -2.11 6.85 7.90
C GLY A 161 -2.81 7.75 8.92
N GLN A 162 -3.40 7.18 9.98
CA GLN A 162 -4.26 7.94 10.89
C GLN A 162 -3.88 7.80 12.37
N GLU A 163 -3.41 6.62 12.79
CA GLU A 163 -3.23 6.26 14.19
C GLU A 163 -1.76 6.30 14.60
N SER A 164 -0.89 5.69 13.81
CA SER A 164 0.54 5.78 14.01
C SER A 164 1.06 7.14 13.60
N THR A 165 1.74 7.92 14.21
CA THR A 165 2.29 9.21 13.73
C THR A 165 3.45 9.03 12.73
N ALA A 166 3.59 7.85 12.13
CA ALA A 166 4.70 7.50 11.27
C ALA A 166 4.71 8.25 9.92
N ILE A 167 3.52 8.54 9.36
CA ILE A 167 3.44 9.28 8.09
C ILE A 167 3.40 10.78 8.35
N LEU A 168 4.45 11.48 7.89
CA LEU A 168 4.47 12.94 7.84
C LEU A 168 3.75 13.42 6.58
N TRP A 169 2.50 13.85 6.72
CA TRP A 169 1.71 14.35 5.61
C TRP A 169 2.15 15.76 5.20
N TYR A 170 2.59 15.94 3.93
CA TYR A 170 2.99 17.25 3.39
C TYR A 170 1.84 18.24 3.33
N LYS A 171 0.62 17.72 3.07
CA LYS A 171 -0.61 18.52 3.04
C LYS A 171 -1.69 17.84 3.88
N PRO A 172 -2.35 18.57 4.78
CA PRO A 172 -3.48 18.01 5.54
C PRO A 172 -4.58 17.41 4.65
N ALA A 173 -4.75 17.94 3.44
CA ALA A 173 -5.71 17.42 2.46
C ALA A 173 -5.46 15.97 2.08
N HIS A 174 -4.20 15.52 1.95
CA HIS A 174 -3.88 14.11 1.64
C HIS A 174 -4.37 13.18 2.75
N ARG A 175 -4.11 13.52 4.02
CA ARG A 175 -4.60 12.76 5.18
C ARG A 175 -6.12 12.67 5.20
N VAL A 176 -6.82 13.76 4.91
CA VAL A 176 -8.29 13.82 4.90
C VAL A 176 -8.85 12.96 3.75
N ARG A 177 -8.28 13.05 2.55
CA ARG A 177 -8.66 12.23 1.39
C ARG A 177 -8.45 10.76 1.68
N ALA A 178 -7.27 10.36 2.18
CA ALA A 178 -6.96 8.99 2.56
C ALA A 178 -7.97 8.44 3.57
N LYS A 179 -8.25 9.18 4.65
CA LYS A 179 -9.23 8.78 5.67
C LYS A 179 -10.63 8.59 5.08
N ARG A 180 -11.05 9.47 4.16
CA ARG A 180 -12.35 9.37 3.49
C ARG A 180 -12.42 8.13 2.60
N ALA A 181 -11.40 7.90 1.77
CA ALA A 181 -11.35 6.77 0.86
C ALA A 181 -11.32 5.44 1.61
N ILE A 182 -10.50 5.30 2.67
CA ILE A 182 -10.49 4.11 3.54
C ILE A 182 -11.90 3.81 4.06
N ARG A 183 -12.56 4.80 4.67
CA ARG A 183 -13.90 4.60 5.26
C ARG A 183 -14.96 4.21 4.23
N ARG A 184 -14.91 4.77 3.03
CA ARG A 184 -15.86 4.45 1.96
C ARG A 184 -15.62 3.06 1.43
N LEU A 185 -14.35 2.73 1.13
CA LEU A 185 -13.98 1.42 0.64
C LEU A 185 -14.31 0.32 1.65
N MET A 186 -14.03 0.51 2.95
CA MET A 186 -14.43 -0.43 4.00
C MET A 186 -15.95 -0.69 3.99
N ARG A 187 -16.78 0.36 3.89
CA ARG A 187 -18.25 0.20 3.83
C ARG A 187 -18.69 -0.60 2.62
N THR A 188 -18.14 -0.30 1.45
CA THR A 188 -18.45 -1.03 0.21
C THR A 188 -18.08 -2.51 0.34
N LEU A 189 -16.87 -2.81 0.86
CA LEU A 189 -16.42 -4.18 1.04
C LEU A 189 -17.25 -4.97 2.07
N GLN A 190 -17.65 -4.33 3.16
CA GLN A 190 -18.58 -4.94 4.15
C GLN A 190 -19.93 -5.27 3.55
N GLN A 191 -20.44 -4.44 2.63
CA GLN A 191 -21.67 -4.72 1.89
C GLN A 191 -21.49 -5.89 0.90
N LEU A 192 -20.35 -5.95 0.23
CA LEU A 192 -20.01 -7.06 -0.69
C LEU A 192 -19.86 -8.38 0.08
N ALA A 193 -19.19 -8.39 1.24
CA ALA A 193 -19.08 -9.58 2.08
C ALA A 193 -20.47 -10.17 2.42
N LYS A 194 -21.40 -9.34 2.88
CA LYS A 194 -22.77 -9.78 3.22
C LYS A 194 -23.54 -10.39 2.04
N ARG A 195 -23.20 -10.02 0.80
CA ARG A 195 -23.81 -10.59 -0.41
C ARG A 195 -23.21 -11.93 -0.81
N CYS A 196 -21.97 -12.19 -0.44
CA CYS A 196 -21.32 -13.47 -0.70
C CYS A 196 -21.75 -14.55 0.30
N ASP A 197 -22.21 -14.15 1.49
CA ASP A 197 -22.64 -15.05 2.56
C ASP A 197 -24.16 -15.36 2.48
N ALA A 198 -24.91 -14.70 1.59
CA ALA A 198 -26.35 -14.87 1.36
C ALA A 198 -26.66 -15.75 0.16
#